data_29f2777e2159a38b67a9ffb48a154d00
#
_entry.id   29f2777e2159a38b67a9ffb48a154d00
#
_cell.length_a   1.000
_cell.length_b   1.000
_cell.length_c   1.000
_cell.angle_alpha   90.00
_cell.angle_beta   90.00
_cell.angle_gamma   90.00
#
_symmetry.space_group_name_H-M   'P 1'
#
loop_
_entity.id
_entity.type
_entity.pdbx_description
1 polymer ?
#
loop_
_entity_poly.entity_id
_entity_poly.type
_entity_poly.pdbx_seq_one_letter_code
_entity_poly.pdbx_strand_id
1 'polypeptide(L)'
;MAVDRREAALPVAAPPPTTTEHAAGAAIRQSSLWQDAWRRYMQNKAALAAAVIFVIICLYCLLVPGFWKIPGIWTSLKDYDPNAVDFSQSYAGFSLDHPFSTDKFGRDLFARVAVGGQISIAIGFAATFMILVIGVVYGSLSGFIGGKVDNGMMRFLDALYGLPYLPFAIITTQILSPSGSVSVWTMVVSLTIASWFTAARVVRGQVITLKENDYVRAAKAVGARWYRVLARHLLPNTLGILVIAIFLELPGVVLGEAFLSFIGLGINPPTASWGSIAQDGREAYRLHPEVLFIPCLAIATLVLCANFIADGLRDALDPRTRETG
;
A
#
# COMPACT_ATOMS: atom_id res chain seq x y z
N MET A 1 16.03 81.92 50.69
CA MET A 1 15.09 80.76 50.51
C MET A 1 15.43 80.24 49.14
N ALA A 2 16.38 79.29 49.11
CA ALA A 2 16.91 78.72 47.88
C ALA A 2 16.27 77.34 47.65
N VAL A 3 15.61 77.17 46.52
CA VAL A 3 14.97 75.89 46.18
C VAL A 3 15.99 75.14 45.30
N ASP A 4 16.52 74.05 45.86
CA ASP A 4 17.42 73.12 45.24
C ASP A 4 16.57 72.21 44.33
N ARG A 5 16.72 72.36 42.95
CA ARG A 5 16.15 71.46 41.97
C ARG A 5 17.24 70.46 41.57
N ARG A 6 17.26 69.33 42.21
CA ARG A 6 17.99 68.19 41.68
C ARG A 6 17.18 67.54 40.54
N GLU A 7 17.58 67.75 39.31
CA GLU A 7 17.11 66.96 38.16
C GLU A 7 17.58 65.52 38.31
N ALA A 8 16.61 64.61 38.53
CA ALA A 8 16.84 63.18 38.47
C ALA A 8 17.08 62.77 37.03
N ALA A 9 18.31 62.41 36.68
CA ALA A 9 18.64 61.79 35.39
C ALA A 9 17.92 60.47 35.23
N LEU A 10 17.06 60.36 34.22
CA LEU A 10 16.42 59.12 33.80
C LEU A 10 17.49 58.14 33.32
N PRO A 11 17.43 56.86 33.65
CA PRO A 11 18.36 55.85 33.15
C PRO A 11 18.25 55.77 31.61
N VAL A 12 19.34 55.94 30.91
CA VAL A 12 19.46 55.76 29.46
C VAL A 12 19.16 54.25 29.18
N ALA A 13 18.06 54.01 28.46
CA ALA A 13 17.73 52.67 28.02
C ALA A 13 18.86 52.10 27.18
N ALA A 14 19.31 50.89 27.50
CA ALA A 14 20.30 50.19 26.73
C ALA A 14 19.83 50.07 25.26
N PRO A 15 20.72 50.23 24.27
CA PRO A 15 20.35 50.09 22.87
C PRO A 15 19.81 48.69 22.61
N PRO A 16 18.77 48.53 21.76
CA PRO A 16 18.25 47.19 21.41
C PRO A 16 19.39 46.34 20.81
N PRO A 17 19.42 45.04 21.10
CA PRO A 17 20.44 44.14 20.60
C PRO A 17 20.47 44.22 19.07
N THR A 18 21.67 44.45 18.53
CA THR A 18 21.89 44.58 17.08
C THR A 18 21.50 43.27 16.38
N THR A 19 20.75 43.38 15.30
CA THR A 19 20.18 42.31 14.47
C THR A 19 21.22 41.29 13.94
N THR A 20 22.49 41.49 14.21
CA THR A 20 23.61 40.60 13.81
C THR A 20 23.80 39.40 14.77
N GLU A 21 23.35 39.47 16.02
CA GLU A 21 23.48 38.33 16.96
C GLU A 21 22.42 37.25 16.78
N HIS A 22 21.28 37.58 16.18
CA HIS A 22 20.25 36.57 15.85
C HIS A 22 20.51 35.81 14.56
N ALA A 23 21.45 36.28 13.72
CA ALA A 23 21.77 35.62 12.44
C ALA A 23 22.80 34.47 12.56
N ALA A 24 23.54 34.40 13.66
CA ALA A 24 24.62 33.39 13.85
C ALA A 24 24.15 32.05 14.43
N GLY A 25 22.88 31.92 14.87
CA GLY A 25 22.40 30.76 15.61
C GLY A 25 21.58 29.71 14.84
N ALA A 26 21.19 29.98 13.62
CA ALA A 26 20.31 29.06 12.91
C ALA A 26 20.72 28.90 11.43
N ALA A 27 21.83 28.27 11.18
CA ALA A 27 21.97 27.49 9.96
C ALA A 27 20.93 26.37 10.03
N ILE A 28 19.67 26.67 9.67
CA ILE A 28 18.61 25.67 9.47
C ILE A 28 19.20 24.74 8.41
N ARG A 29 19.68 23.56 8.83
CA ARG A 29 20.00 22.46 7.92
C ARG A 29 18.72 22.22 7.13
N GLN A 30 18.69 22.64 5.87
CA GLN A 30 17.64 22.28 4.93
C GLN A 30 17.80 20.78 4.64
N SER A 31 17.37 19.95 5.59
CA SER A 31 17.19 18.53 5.32
C SER A 31 16.03 18.39 4.32
N SER A 32 16.21 17.55 3.30
CA SER A 32 15.12 17.30 2.36
C SER A 32 13.96 16.63 3.12
N LEU A 33 12.70 16.96 2.74
CA LEU A 33 11.49 16.37 3.33
C LEU A 33 11.56 14.84 3.41
N TRP A 34 12.15 14.21 2.40
CA TRP A 34 12.31 12.77 2.30
C TRP A 34 13.38 12.21 3.25
N GLN A 35 14.45 12.97 3.52
CA GLN A 35 15.48 12.55 4.49
C GLN A 35 14.94 12.58 5.91
N ASP A 36 14.16 13.60 6.26
CA ASP A 36 13.52 13.70 7.58
C ASP A 36 12.47 12.61 7.76
N ALA A 37 11.64 12.37 6.75
CA ALA A 37 10.66 11.29 6.76
C ALA A 37 11.33 9.92 6.92
N TRP A 38 12.40 9.65 6.18
CA TRP A 38 13.15 8.41 6.29
C TRP A 38 13.74 8.22 7.68
N ARG A 39 14.34 9.27 8.26
CA ARG A 39 14.91 9.20 9.62
C ARG A 39 13.84 8.90 10.67
N ARG A 40 12.64 9.50 10.56
CA ARG A 40 11.51 9.24 11.46
C ARG A 40 10.96 7.83 11.30
N TYR A 41 10.80 7.38 10.06
CA TYR A 41 10.37 6.01 9.77
C TYR A 41 11.29 4.98 10.43
N MET A 42 12.60 5.17 10.34
CA MET A 42 13.61 4.29 10.96
C MET A 42 13.58 4.29 12.50
N GLN A 43 12.94 5.29 13.13
CA GLN A 43 12.75 5.33 14.59
C GLN A 43 11.50 4.54 15.03
N ASN A 44 10.55 4.29 14.13
CA ASN A 44 9.37 3.46 14.41
C ASN A 44 9.74 1.98 14.29
N LYS A 45 10.05 1.36 15.44
CA LYS A 45 10.49 -0.05 15.49
C LYS A 45 9.44 -1.02 14.95
N ALA A 46 8.15 -0.75 15.14
CA ALA A 46 7.06 -1.62 14.67
C ALA A 46 6.97 -1.58 13.13
N ALA A 47 7.01 -0.38 12.53
CA ALA A 47 7.01 -0.22 11.08
C ALA A 47 8.27 -0.82 10.43
N LEU A 48 9.44 -0.65 11.08
CA LEU A 48 10.69 -1.22 10.59
C LEU A 48 10.65 -2.76 10.63
N ALA A 49 10.20 -3.36 11.75
CA ALA A 49 10.05 -4.81 11.85
C ALA A 49 9.07 -5.34 10.80
N ALA A 50 7.94 -4.67 10.61
CA ALA A 50 6.97 -5.02 9.58
C ALA A 50 7.55 -4.94 8.16
N ALA A 51 8.34 -3.90 7.86
CA ALA A 51 9.03 -3.77 6.57
C ALA A 51 10.02 -4.90 6.33
N VAL A 52 10.79 -5.28 7.35
CA VAL A 52 11.73 -6.41 7.27
C VAL A 52 10.99 -7.73 7.02
N ILE A 53 9.91 -8.01 7.77
CA ILE A 53 9.09 -9.22 7.57
C ILE A 53 8.47 -9.21 6.17
N PHE A 54 7.94 -8.07 5.72
CA PHE A 54 7.38 -7.92 4.38
C PHE A 54 8.40 -8.25 3.29
N VAL A 55 9.63 -7.73 3.41
CA VAL A 55 10.74 -8.03 2.49
C VAL A 55 11.11 -9.52 2.54
N ILE A 56 11.16 -10.12 3.72
CA ILE A 56 11.43 -11.57 3.86
C ILE A 56 10.35 -12.40 3.14
N ILE A 57 9.07 -12.06 3.29
CA ILE A 57 7.98 -12.72 2.58
C ILE A 57 8.14 -12.56 1.06
N CYS A 58 8.43 -11.36 0.58
CA CYS A 58 8.66 -11.12 -0.85
C CYS A 58 9.86 -11.90 -1.37
N LEU A 59 10.97 -11.93 -0.62
CA LEU A 59 12.15 -12.72 -0.98
C LEU A 59 11.86 -14.22 -1.00
N TYR A 60 11.14 -14.73 0.00
CA TYR A 60 10.69 -16.12 0.02
C TYR A 60 9.89 -16.46 -1.23
N CYS A 61 8.89 -15.64 -1.57
CA CYS A 61 8.07 -15.86 -2.76
C CYS A 61 8.86 -15.76 -4.07
N LEU A 62 9.87 -14.88 -4.15
CA LEU A 62 10.68 -14.70 -5.37
C LEU A 62 11.77 -15.75 -5.52
N LEU A 63 12.45 -16.08 -4.44
CA LEU A 63 13.66 -16.92 -4.48
C LEU A 63 13.32 -18.41 -4.51
N VAL A 64 12.38 -18.89 -3.68
CA VAL A 64 12.06 -20.31 -3.60
C VAL A 64 11.69 -20.90 -4.97
N PRO A 65 10.80 -20.30 -5.78
CA PRO A 65 10.50 -20.82 -7.11
C PRO A 65 11.65 -20.68 -8.12
N GLY A 66 12.57 -19.76 -7.92
CA GLY A 66 13.75 -19.55 -8.76
C GLY A 66 14.87 -20.56 -8.50
N PHE A 67 15.09 -20.91 -7.24
CA PHE A 67 16.18 -21.78 -6.81
C PHE A 67 16.07 -23.20 -7.35
N TRP A 68 14.89 -23.76 -7.54
CA TRP A 68 14.75 -25.10 -8.11
C TRP A 68 15.23 -25.21 -9.56
N LYS A 69 15.31 -24.08 -10.30
CA LYS A 69 15.76 -24.05 -11.69
C LYS A 69 17.28 -23.97 -11.84
N ILE A 70 18.02 -23.86 -10.74
CA ILE A 70 19.49 -23.77 -10.77
C ILE A 70 20.08 -25.15 -10.49
N PRO A 71 20.58 -25.88 -11.53
CA PRO A 71 21.19 -27.19 -11.34
C PRO A 71 22.40 -27.09 -10.40
N GLY A 72 22.43 -27.93 -9.38
CA GLY A 72 23.59 -28.13 -8.51
C GLY A 72 23.64 -27.37 -7.20
N ILE A 73 22.73 -26.38 -6.95
CA ILE A 73 22.72 -25.68 -5.65
C ILE A 73 21.84 -26.40 -4.62
N TRP A 74 20.76 -27.07 -5.06
CA TRP A 74 19.82 -27.79 -4.20
C TRP A 74 19.38 -29.08 -4.88
N THR A 75 20.20 -30.10 -4.82
CA THR A 75 19.84 -31.44 -5.36
C THR A 75 18.70 -32.08 -4.59
N SER A 76 18.49 -31.70 -3.34
CA SER A 76 17.37 -32.15 -2.48
C SER A 76 16.07 -31.36 -2.69
N LEU A 77 16.09 -30.19 -3.30
CA LEU A 77 14.89 -29.40 -3.61
C LEU A 77 14.31 -29.70 -5.00
N LYS A 78 14.79 -30.74 -5.68
CA LYS A 78 14.27 -31.18 -6.98
C LYS A 78 12.80 -31.57 -6.91
N ASP A 79 12.31 -31.91 -5.74
CA ASP A 79 10.95 -32.34 -5.48
C ASP A 79 9.99 -31.21 -5.08
N TYR A 80 10.48 -29.96 -5.01
CA TYR A 80 9.65 -28.78 -4.69
C TYR A 80 8.96 -28.16 -5.90
N ASP A 81 8.65 -28.91 -6.95
CA ASP A 81 7.75 -28.45 -8.02
C ASP A 81 6.36 -28.23 -7.42
N PRO A 82 5.80 -27.01 -7.45
CA PRO A 82 4.48 -26.69 -6.87
C PRO A 82 3.33 -27.50 -7.52
N ASN A 83 3.57 -28.06 -8.70
CA ASN A 83 2.58 -28.85 -9.45
C ASN A 83 2.89 -30.34 -9.50
N ALA A 84 4.03 -30.78 -8.95
CA ALA A 84 4.36 -32.20 -8.87
C ALA A 84 3.34 -32.93 -8.00
N VAL A 85 2.68 -33.94 -8.57
CA VAL A 85 1.65 -34.74 -7.88
C VAL A 85 2.27 -36.07 -7.49
N ASP A 86 2.24 -36.37 -6.17
CA ASP A 86 2.63 -37.67 -5.64
C ASP A 86 1.63 -38.14 -4.60
N PHE A 87 0.67 -38.94 -5.02
CA PHE A 87 -0.38 -39.46 -4.13
C PHE A 87 0.16 -40.33 -2.98
N SER A 88 1.39 -40.85 -3.08
CA SER A 88 2.02 -41.61 -1.99
C SER A 88 2.40 -40.70 -0.80
N GLN A 89 2.57 -39.39 -1.07
CA GLN A 89 2.89 -38.36 -0.10
C GLN A 89 1.65 -37.49 0.26
N SER A 90 0.44 -37.96 -0.05
CA SER A 90 -0.79 -37.25 0.29
C SER A 90 -0.88 -36.95 1.79
N TYR A 91 -0.97 -35.70 2.17
CA TYR A 91 -0.98 -35.22 3.56
C TYR A 91 0.22 -35.74 4.39
N ALA A 92 1.40 -35.81 3.79
CA ALA A 92 2.63 -36.10 4.53
C ALA A 92 2.83 -35.01 5.59
N GLY A 93 3.17 -35.45 6.83
CA GLY A 93 3.41 -34.51 7.93
C GLY A 93 4.61 -33.59 7.69
N PHE A 94 4.85 -32.69 8.65
CA PHE A 94 6.04 -31.83 8.63
C PHE A 94 7.33 -32.67 8.63
N SER A 95 8.21 -32.42 7.68
CA SER A 95 9.50 -33.09 7.53
C SER A 95 10.54 -32.10 6.98
N LEU A 96 11.80 -32.52 6.93
CA LEU A 96 12.84 -31.71 6.28
C LEU A 96 12.64 -31.62 4.77
N ASP A 97 12.04 -32.67 4.17
CA ASP A 97 11.70 -32.70 2.75
C ASP A 97 10.43 -31.89 2.43
N HIS A 98 9.50 -31.83 3.38
CA HIS A 98 8.24 -31.08 3.28
C HIS A 98 8.05 -30.18 4.51
N PRO A 99 8.71 -29.01 4.57
CA PRO A 99 8.69 -28.12 5.75
C PRO A 99 7.30 -27.64 6.14
N PHE A 100 6.38 -27.52 5.18
CA PHE A 100 4.98 -27.11 5.41
C PHE A 100 3.98 -28.23 5.17
N SER A 101 4.42 -29.52 5.17
CA SER A 101 3.57 -30.66 4.82
C SER A 101 3.22 -30.69 3.31
N THR A 102 2.32 -31.57 2.91
CA THR A 102 1.80 -31.71 1.55
C THR A 102 0.28 -31.60 1.53
N ASP A 103 -0.28 -31.32 0.35
CA ASP A 103 -1.73 -31.26 0.16
C ASP A 103 -2.35 -32.65 -0.20
N LYS A 104 -3.64 -32.67 -0.53
CA LYS A 104 -4.38 -33.88 -0.93
C LYS A 104 -3.82 -34.60 -2.16
N PHE A 105 -3.04 -33.91 -2.97
CA PHE A 105 -2.39 -34.48 -4.17
C PHE A 105 -0.93 -34.82 -3.92
N GLY A 106 -0.45 -34.69 -2.67
CA GLY A 106 0.96 -34.85 -2.32
C GLY A 106 1.87 -33.75 -2.84
N ARG A 107 1.30 -32.60 -3.25
CA ARG A 107 2.06 -31.45 -3.71
C ARG A 107 2.67 -30.72 -2.51
N ASP A 108 3.92 -30.32 -2.62
CA ASP A 108 4.63 -29.64 -1.53
C ASP A 108 4.03 -28.27 -1.22
N LEU A 109 3.61 -28.07 0.03
CA LEU A 109 2.93 -26.84 0.45
C LEU A 109 3.90 -25.65 0.57
N PHE A 110 5.18 -25.91 0.89
CA PHE A 110 6.20 -24.85 0.97
C PHE A 110 6.43 -24.23 -0.41
N ALA A 111 6.60 -25.03 -1.44
CA ALA A 111 6.75 -24.52 -2.82
C ALA A 111 5.45 -23.83 -3.31
N ARG A 112 4.28 -24.42 -3.02
CA ARG A 112 2.97 -23.85 -3.42
C ARG A 112 2.68 -22.53 -2.75
N VAL A 113 2.99 -22.36 -1.47
CA VAL A 113 2.82 -21.08 -0.75
C VAL A 113 3.75 -20.01 -1.30
N ALA A 114 4.97 -20.38 -1.70
CA ALA A 114 5.88 -19.44 -2.34
C ALA A 114 5.36 -18.95 -3.70
N VAL A 115 4.95 -19.86 -4.59
CA VAL A 115 4.40 -19.51 -5.92
C VAL A 115 3.05 -18.81 -5.78
N GLY A 116 2.17 -19.30 -4.90
CA GLY A 116 0.90 -18.66 -4.61
C GLY A 116 1.07 -17.24 -4.10
N GLY A 117 2.10 -16.99 -3.29
CA GLY A 117 2.47 -15.66 -2.82
C GLY A 117 2.91 -14.74 -3.95
N GLN A 118 3.67 -15.23 -4.94
CA GLN A 118 4.00 -14.42 -6.13
C GLN A 118 2.74 -13.89 -6.79
N ILE A 119 1.74 -14.75 -6.97
CA ILE A 119 0.48 -14.39 -7.64
C ILE A 119 -0.34 -13.43 -6.78
N SER A 120 -0.57 -13.75 -5.49
CA SER A 120 -1.36 -12.89 -4.59
C SER A 120 -0.72 -11.51 -4.41
N ILE A 121 0.61 -11.43 -4.25
CA ILE A 121 1.35 -10.18 -4.14
C ILE A 121 1.31 -9.40 -5.46
N ALA A 122 1.50 -10.07 -6.60
CA ALA A 122 1.45 -9.42 -7.91
C ALA A 122 0.06 -8.83 -8.19
N ILE A 123 -1.02 -9.56 -7.91
CA ILE A 123 -2.40 -9.06 -8.02
C ILE A 123 -2.60 -7.88 -7.07
N GLY A 124 -2.17 -8.02 -5.80
CA GLY A 124 -2.27 -6.97 -4.79
C GLY A 124 -1.65 -5.66 -5.26
N PHE A 125 -0.38 -5.68 -5.68
CA PHE A 125 0.30 -4.47 -6.16
C PHE A 125 -0.24 -3.97 -7.49
N ALA A 126 -0.51 -4.84 -8.46
CA ALA A 126 -1.00 -4.42 -9.77
C ALA A 126 -2.38 -3.76 -9.68
N ALA A 127 -3.31 -4.35 -8.93
CA ALA A 127 -4.63 -3.78 -8.74
C ALA A 127 -4.56 -2.48 -7.91
N THR A 128 -3.79 -2.44 -6.83
CA THR A 128 -3.57 -1.21 -6.05
C THR A 128 -2.99 -0.09 -6.91
N PHE A 129 -2.01 -0.39 -7.76
CA PHE A 129 -1.45 0.59 -8.68
C PHE A 129 -2.50 1.14 -9.66
N MET A 130 -3.31 0.26 -10.26
CA MET A 130 -4.40 0.67 -11.18
C MET A 130 -5.48 1.48 -10.45
N ILE A 131 -5.86 1.09 -9.23
CA ILE A 131 -6.79 1.82 -8.35
C ILE A 131 -6.29 3.25 -8.14
N LEU A 132 -5.02 3.40 -7.80
CA LEU A 132 -4.42 4.72 -7.58
C LEU A 132 -4.32 5.54 -8.87
N VAL A 133 -3.93 4.95 -9.99
CA VAL A 133 -3.86 5.66 -11.28
C VAL A 133 -5.24 6.21 -11.66
N ILE A 134 -6.28 5.38 -11.62
CA ILE A 134 -7.65 5.81 -11.93
C ILE A 134 -8.14 6.83 -10.90
N GLY A 135 -7.90 6.56 -9.62
CA GLY A 135 -8.26 7.45 -8.50
C GLY A 135 -7.60 8.82 -8.60
N VAL A 136 -6.30 8.86 -8.94
CA VAL A 136 -5.55 10.10 -9.15
C VAL A 136 -6.11 10.90 -10.31
N VAL A 137 -6.34 10.26 -11.46
CA VAL A 137 -6.88 10.96 -12.64
C VAL A 137 -8.28 11.50 -12.34
N TYR A 138 -9.18 10.65 -11.87
CA TYR A 138 -10.57 11.03 -11.60
C TYR A 138 -10.67 12.06 -10.47
N GLY A 139 -10.04 11.80 -9.34
CA GLY A 139 -10.08 12.67 -8.16
C GLY A 139 -9.43 14.03 -8.43
N SER A 140 -8.32 14.05 -9.19
CA SER A 140 -7.65 15.29 -9.55
C SER A 140 -8.49 16.16 -10.47
N LEU A 141 -9.12 15.58 -11.48
CA LEU A 141 -10.04 16.30 -12.39
C LEU A 141 -11.21 16.88 -11.61
N SER A 142 -11.87 16.07 -10.80
CA SER A 142 -12.99 16.49 -9.96
C SER A 142 -12.61 17.64 -9.02
N GLY A 143 -11.54 17.46 -8.21
CA GLY A 143 -11.09 18.45 -7.23
C GLY A 143 -10.60 19.75 -7.87
N PHE A 144 -9.95 19.67 -9.04
CA PHE A 144 -9.42 20.85 -9.72
C PHE A 144 -10.50 21.68 -10.39
N ILE A 145 -11.39 21.05 -11.18
CA ILE A 145 -12.45 21.73 -11.92
C ILE A 145 -13.48 22.31 -10.94
N GLY A 146 -13.96 21.51 -9.98
CA GLY A 146 -14.95 21.95 -9.00
C GLY A 146 -16.35 22.17 -9.56
N GLY A 147 -17.20 22.81 -8.76
CA GLY A 147 -18.54 23.25 -9.17
C GLY A 147 -19.47 22.11 -9.60
N LYS A 148 -20.23 22.32 -10.69
CA LYS A 148 -21.22 21.34 -11.19
C LYS A 148 -20.60 20.04 -11.68
N VAL A 149 -19.36 20.11 -12.25
CA VAL A 149 -18.63 18.93 -12.75
C VAL A 149 -18.21 18.04 -11.57
N ASP A 150 -17.62 18.63 -10.55
CA ASP A 150 -17.26 17.94 -9.31
C ASP A 150 -18.49 17.27 -8.66
N ASN A 151 -19.59 18.01 -8.53
CA ASN A 151 -20.82 17.47 -7.98
C ASN A 151 -21.36 16.28 -8.79
N GLY A 152 -21.36 16.35 -10.12
CA GLY A 152 -21.76 15.25 -10.98
C GLY A 152 -20.87 14.02 -10.83
N MET A 153 -19.55 14.23 -10.84
CA MET A 153 -18.57 13.17 -10.65
C MET A 153 -18.72 12.50 -9.28
N MET A 154 -18.92 13.28 -8.21
CA MET A 154 -19.13 12.72 -6.87
C MET A 154 -20.45 11.96 -6.73
N ARG A 155 -21.55 12.41 -7.36
CA ARG A 155 -22.80 11.66 -7.39
C ARG A 155 -22.66 10.29 -8.06
N PHE A 156 -21.87 10.23 -9.13
CA PHE A 156 -21.55 8.95 -9.75
C PHE A 156 -20.78 8.03 -8.79
N LEU A 157 -19.77 8.55 -8.08
CA LEU A 157 -19.06 7.77 -7.05
C LEU A 157 -20.00 7.34 -5.91
N ASP A 158 -20.91 8.20 -5.48
CA ASP A 158 -21.88 7.87 -4.42
C ASP A 158 -22.77 6.68 -4.83
N ALA A 159 -23.17 6.60 -6.10
CA ALA A 159 -23.92 5.46 -6.63
C ALA A 159 -23.09 4.16 -6.59
N LEU A 160 -21.80 4.22 -6.94
CA LEU A 160 -20.90 3.06 -6.85
C LEU A 160 -20.66 2.62 -5.41
N TYR A 161 -20.54 3.56 -4.48
CA TYR A 161 -20.40 3.28 -3.05
C TYR A 161 -21.61 2.56 -2.44
N GLY A 162 -22.80 2.74 -3.04
CA GLY A 162 -24.00 2.00 -2.64
C GLY A 162 -23.94 0.50 -2.93
N LEU A 163 -22.99 0.04 -3.77
CA LEU A 163 -22.81 -1.36 -4.08
C LEU A 163 -21.91 -2.02 -3.04
N PRO A 164 -22.33 -3.15 -2.42
CA PRO A 164 -21.47 -3.89 -1.52
C PRO A 164 -20.23 -4.41 -2.27
N TYR A 165 -19.03 -4.16 -1.72
CA TYR A 165 -17.75 -4.44 -2.37
C TYR A 165 -17.61 -5.88 -2.90
N LEU A 166 -17.85 -6.89 -2.04
CA LEU A 166 -17.66 -8.30 -2.41
C LEU A 166 -18.63 -8.76 -3.51
N PRO A 167 -19.95 -8.55 -3.41
CA PRO A 167 -20.87 -8.84 -4.52
C PRO A 167 -20.49 -8.13 -5.80
N PHE A 168 -20.06 -6.87 -5.73
CA PHE A 168 -19.65 -6.11 -6.92
C PHE A 168 -18.37 -6.71 -7.54
N ALA A 169 -17.38 -7.10 -6.75
CA ALA A 169 -16.18 -7.80 -7.22
C ALA A 169 -16.50 -9.16 -7.84
N ILE A 170 -17.43 -9.94 -7.24
CA ILE A 170 -17.89 -11.21 -7.79
C ILE A 170 -18.53 -11.01 -9.18
N ILE A 171 -19.48 -10.08 -9.29
CA ILE A 171 -20.17 -9.79 -10.55
C ILE A 171 -19.20 -9.36 -11.64
N THR A 172 -18.27 -8.44 -11.32
CA THR A 172 -17.25 -7.97 -12.28
C THR A 172 -16.33 -9.09 -12.72
N THR A 173 -15.91 -10.00 -11.81
CA THR A 173 -15.10 -11.16 -12.15
C THR A 173 -15.85 -12.09 -13.10
N GLN A 174 -17.13 -12.38 -12.86
CA GLN A 174 -17.94 -13.26 -13.71
C GLN A 174 -18.21 -12.65 -15.10
N ILE A 175 -18.45 -11.34 -15.18
CA ILE A 175 -18.63 -10.64 -16.45
C ILE A 175 -17.35 -10.69 -17.28
N LEU A 176 -16.21 -10.48 -16.66
CA LEU A 176 -14.89 -10.48 -17.33
C LEU A 176 -14.38 -11.88 -17.64
N SER A 177 -14.95 -12.93 -17.06
CA SER A 177 -14.57 -14.33 -17.24
C SER A 177 -15.79 -15.23 -17.49
N PRO A 178 -16.53 -15.04 -18.59
CA PRO A 178 -17.77 -15.81 -18.86
C PRO A 178 -17.50 -17.30 -19.03
N SER A 179 -16.29 -17.70 -19.43
CA SER A 179 -15.88 -19.11 -19.53
C SER A 179 -15.59 -19.78 -18.20
N GLY A 180 -15.64 -19.04 -17.09
CA GLY A 180 -15.24 -19.51 -15.76
C GLY A 180 -13.72 -19.60 -15.55
N SER A 181 -12.89 -19.29 -16.55
CA SER A 181 -11.44 -19.29 -16.43
C SER A 181 -10.94 -17.91 -16.00
N VAL A 182 -10.66 -17.75 -14.72
CA VAL A 182 -10.18 -16.50 -14.13
C VAL A 182 -8.66 -16.43 -14.22
N SER A 183 -8.17 -15.46 -14.97
CA SER A 183 -6.74 -15.14 -15.09
C SER A 183 -6.30 -14.10 -14.04
N VAL A 184 -4.98 -13.95 -13.86
CA VAL A 184 -4.39 -12.90 -13.01
C VAL A 184 -4.90 -11.52 -13.43
N TRP A 185 -4.95 -11.23 -14.74
CA TRP A 185 -5.45 -9.95 -15.25
C TRP A 185 -6.94 -9.73 -15.02
N THR A 186 -7.75 -10.78 -15.18
CA THR A 186 -9.18 -10.72 -14.85
C THR A 186 -9.37 -10.30 -13.39
N MET A 187 -8.59 -10.90 -12.49
CA MET A 187 -8.65 -10.59 -11.06
C MET A 187 -8.21 -9.15 -10.78
N VAL A 188 -7.08 -8.72 -11.35
CA VAL A 188 -6.57 -7.34 -11.22
C VAL A 188 -7.63 -6.32 -11.66
N VAL A 189 -8.21 -6.52 -12.84
CA VAL A 189 -9.22 -5.59 -13.40
C VAL A 189 -10.50 -5.59 -12.55
N SER A 190 -10.98 -6.76 -12.13
CA SER A 190 -12.19 -6.88 -11.31
C SER A 190 -12.08 -6.15 -9.97
N LEU A 191 -10.96 -6.38 -9.26
CA LEU A 191 -10.70 -5.72 -7.98
C LEU A 191 -10.50 -4.21 -8.16
N THR A 192 -9.87 -3.80 -9.27
CA THR A 192 -9.70 -2.38 -9.61
C THR A 192 -11.05 -1.72 -9.80
N ILE A 193 -11.94 -2.30 -10.61
CA ILE A 193 -13.30 -1.76 -10.88
C ILE A 193 -14.09 -1.63 -9.58
N ALA A 194 -13.91 -2.56 -8.65
CA ALA A 194 -14.64 -2.58 -7.38
C ALA A 194 -14.12 -1.59 -6.31
N SER A 195 -12.93 -0.99 -6.47
CA SER A 195 -12.27 -0.25 -5.38
C SER A 195 -11.79 1.16 -5.72
N TRP A 196 -11.55 1.52 -6.99
CA TRP A 196 -10.89 2.77 -7.40
C TRP A 196 -11.56 4.06 -6.90
N PHE A 197 -12.85 4.04 -6.63
CA PHE A 197 -13.63 5.20 -6.22
C PHE A 197 -13.25 5.73 -4.82
N THR A 198 -12.73 4.87 -3.93
CA THR A 198 -12.20 5.28 -2.62
C THR A 198 -10.97 6.16 -2.80
N ALA A 199 -10.01 5.71 -3.61
CA ALA A 199 -8.80 6.47 -3.93
C ALA A 199 -9.14 7.80 -4.61
N ALA A 200 -10.10 7.82 -5.54
CA ALA A 200 -10.56 9.04 -6.21
C ALA A 200 -11.07 10.10 -5.23
N ARG A 201 -11.81 9.70 -4.20
CA ARG A 201 -12.33 10.60 -3.17
C ARG A 201 -11.23 11.19 -2.30
N VAL A 202 -10.26 10.37 -1.91
CA VAL A 202 -9.09 10.81 -1.13
C VAL A 202 -8.27 11.82 -1.93
N VAL A 203 -7.93 11.51 -3.18
CA VAL A 203 -7.15 12.40 -4.05
C VAL A 203 -7.88 13.72 -4.33
N ARG A 204 -9.20 13.66 -4.56
CA ARG A 204 -10.02 14.87 -4.71
C ARG A 204 -9.87 15.80 -3.49
N GLY A 205 -9.99 15.27 -2.28
CA GLY A 205 -9.82 16.05 -1.04
C GLY A 205 -8.47 16.74 -0.98
N GLN A 206 -7.39 16.03 -1.31
CA GLN A 206 -6.03 16.59 -1.35
C GLN A 206 -5.89 17.69 -2.39
N VAL A 207 -6.42 17.50 -3.60
CA VAL A 207 -6.35 18.51 -4.67
C VAL A 207 -7.14 19.76 -4.30
N ILE A 208 -8.29 19.65 -3.65
CA ILE A 208 -9.06 20.79 -3.16
C ILE A 208 -8.23 21.60 -2.15
N THR A 209 -7.57 20.95 -1.20
CA THR A 209 -6.71 21.62 -0.21
C THR A 209 -5.50 22.28 -0.88
N LEU A 210 -4.80 21.57 -1.75
CA LEU A 210 -3.58 22.07 -2.38
C LEU A 210 -3.83 23.18 -3.38
N LYS A 211 -4.99 23.23 -4.05
CA LYS A 211 -5.26 24.27 -5.07
C LYS A 211 -5.44 25.68 -4.48
N GLU A 212 -5.66 25.79 -3.16
CA GLU A 212 -5.79 27.07 -2.45
C GLU A 212 -4.44 27.64 -2.02
N ASN A 213 -3.35 26.91 -2.16
CA ASN A 213 -2.01 27.38 -1.80
C ASN A 213 -1.52 28.51 -2.70
N ASP A 214 -0.72 29.44 -2.14
CA ASP A 214 -0.24 30.65 -2.81
C ASP A 214 0.58 30.36 -4.07
N TYR A 215 1.40 29.30 -4.09
CA TYR A 215 2.16 28.93 -5.28
C TYR A 215 1.26 28.51 -6.46
N VAL A 216 0.08 27.94 -6.20
CA VAL A 216 -0.92 27.59 -7.22
C VAL A 216 -1.60 28.86 -7.73
N ARG A 217 -1.96 29.78 -6.81
CA ARG A 217 -2.52 31.09 -7.16
C ARG A 217 -1.54 31.90 -8.01
N ALA A 218 -0.26 31.94 -7.63
CA ALA A 218 0.78 32.60 -8.40
C ALA A 218 0.95 32.00 -9.80
N ALA A 219 0.98 30.66 -9.93
CA ALA A 219 1.05 30.00 -11.22
C ALA A 219 -0.13 30.34 -12.14
N LYS A 220 -1.35 30.43 -11.58
CA LYS A 220 -2.55 30.87 -12.34
C LYS A 220 -2.45 32.34 -12.74
N ALA A 221 -1.93 33.23 -11.87
CA ALA A 221 -1.80 34.64 -12.14
C ALA A 221 -0.84 34.95 -13.32
N VAL A 222 0.21 34.16 -13.51
CA VAL A 222 1.13 34.24 -14.67
C VAL A 222 0.62 33.47 -15.90
N GLY A 223 -0.67 33.02 -15.90
CA GLY A 223 -1.32 32.43 -17.07
C GLY A 223 -1.01 30.94 -17.29
N ALA A 224 -0.56 30.19 -16.28
CA ALA A 224 -0.33 28.75 -16.43
C ALA A 224 -1.63 28.01 -16.76
N ARG A 225 -1.61 27.16 -17.80
CA ARG A 225 -2.76 26.33 -18.19
C ARG A 225 -3.09 25.31 -17.11
N TRP A 226 -4.35 25.01 -16.90
CA TRP A 226 -4.86 24.15 -15.82
C TRP A 226 -4.16 22.78 -15.74
N TYR A 227 -3.92 22.09 -16.86
CA TYR A 227 -3.24 20.80 -16.88
C TYR A 227 -1.77 20.90 -16.46
N ARG A 228 -1.11 22.04 -16.73
CA ARG A 228 0.27 22.30 -16.31
C ARG A 228 0.34 22.54 -14.80
N VAL A 229 -0.63 23.25 -14.23
CA VAL A 229 -0.77 23.43 -12.78
C VAL A 229 -0.99 22.07 -12.11
N LEU A 230 -1.89 21.25 -12.65
CA LEU A 230 -2.19 19.93 -12.12
C LEU A 230 -0.95 19.01 -12.18
N ALA A 231 -0.35 18.85 -13.36
CA ALA A 231 0.73 17.87 -13.57
C ALA A 231 2.06 18.30 -12.93
N ARG A 232 2.38 19.62 -12.91
CA ARG A 232 3.70 20.10 -12.48
C ARG A 232 3.72 20.60 -11.03
N HIS A 233 2.58 20.98 -10.48
CA HIS A 233 2.50 21.55 -9.13
C HIS A 233 1.69 20.71 -8.15
N LEU A 234 0.51 20.22 -8.54
CA LEU A 234 -0.35 19.49 -7.63
C LEU A 234 0.04 18.02 -7.48
N LEU A 235 0.14 17.27 -8.59
CA LEU A 235 0.44 15.84 -8.54
C LEU A 235 1.78 15.51 -7.86
N PRO A 236 2.90 16.21 -8.13
CA PRO A 236 4.14 15.92 -7.41
C PRO A 236 4.05 16.15 -5.91
N ASN A 237 3.25 17.12 -5.47
CA ASN A 237 3.03 17.39 -4.04
C ASN A 237 2.08 16.39 -3.36
N THR A 238 1.36 15.57 -4.12
CA THR A 238 0.53 14.48 -3.59
C THR A 238 1.28 13.15 -3.48
N LEU A 239 2.48 13.02 -4.04
CA LEU A 239 3.24 11.76 -4.09
C LEU A 239 3.45 11.14 -2.70
N GLY A 240 3.74 11.94 -1.68
CA GLY A 240 3.91 11.41 -0.31
C GLY A 240 2.67 10.69 0.19
N ILE A 241 1.49 11.26 -0.05
CA ILE A 241 0.21 10.65 0.34
C ILE A 241 -0.11 9.43 -0.52
N LEU A 242 0.25 9.45 -1.82
CA LEU A 242 0.03 8.31 -2.71
C LEU A 242 0.88 7.10 -2.30
N VAL A 243 2.11 7.30 -1.82
CA VAL A 243 2.94 6.19 -1.30
C VAL A 243 2.28 5.55 -0.08
N ILE A 244 1.73 6.34 0.84
CA ILE A 244 0.97 5.82 1.98
C ILE A 244 -0.28 5.08 1.49
N ALA A 245 -1.00 5.64 0.51
CA ALA A 245 -2.21 5.06 -0.04
C ALA A 245 -1.98 3.67 -0.66
N ILE A 246 -0.79 3.38 -1.23
CA ILE A 246 -0.43 2.04 -1.72
C ILE A 246 -0.56 1.02 -0.59
N PHE A 247 0.08 1.28 0.54
CA PHE A 247 0.10 0.33 1.66
C PHE A 247 -1.22 0.29 2.44
N LEU A 248 -2.06 1.32 2.35
CA LEU A 248 -3.40 1.32 2.93
C LEU A 248 -4.42 0.53 2.08
N GLU A 249 -4.30 0.58 0.76
CA GLU A 249 -5.21 -0.13 -0.16
C GLU A 249 -4.82 -1.60 -0.34
N LEU A 250 -3.52 -1.93 -0.30
CA LEU A 250 -2.98 -3.26 -0.53
C LEU A 250 -3.65 -4.35 0.33
N PRO A 251 -3.86 -4.18 1.66
CA PRO A 251 -4.56 -5.15 2.49
C PRO A 251 -5.95 -5.51 1.98
N GLY A 252 -6.75 -4.51 1.62
CA GLY A 252 -8.11 -4.69 1.11
C GLY A 252 -8.14 -5.49 -0.20
N VAL A 253 -7.22 -5.18 -1.10
CA VAL A 253 -7.09 -5.87 -2.39
C VAL A 253 -6.65 -7.32 -2.21
N VAL A 254 -5.63 -7.58 -1.38
CA VAL A 254 -5.14 -8.94 -1.11
C VAL A 254 -6.21 -9.79 -0.42
N LEU A 255 -6.93 -9.23 0.55
CA LEU A 255 -8.05 -9.94 1.19
C LEU A 255 -9.20 -10.18 0.21
N GLY A 256 -9.49 -9.24 -0.69
CA GLY A 256 -10.50 -9.41 -1.75
C GLY A 256 -10.13 -10.54 -2.73
N GLU A 257 -8.88 -10.59 -3.19
CA GLU A 257 -8.36 -11.69 -4.02
C GLU A 257 -8.46 -13.03 -3.28
N ALA A 258 -7.93 -13.07 -2.05
CA ALA A 258 -7.92 -14.28 -1.25
C ALA A 258 -9.34 -14.81 -0.99
N PHE A 259 -10.29 -13.93 -0.70
CA PHE A 259 -11.69 -14.30 -0.49
C PHE A 259 -12.32 -14.87 -1.76
N LEU A 260 -12.19 -14.19 -2.91
CA LEU A 260 -12.71 -14.67 -4.20
C LEU A 260 -12.12 -16.02 -4.57
N SER A 261 -10.82 -16.20 -4.40
CA SER A 261 -10.12 -17.45 -4.64
C SER A 261 -10.56 -18.56 -3.66
N PHE A 262 -10.75 -18.23 -2.39
CA PHE A 262 -11.21 -19.16 -1.34
C PHE A 262 -12.62 -19.70 -1.58
N ILE A 263 -13.52 -18.87 -2.15
CA ILE A 263 -14.88 -19.34 -2.50
C ILE A 263 -14.95 -20.01 -3.88
N GLY A 264 -13.81 -20.14 -4.59
CA GLY A 264 -13.73 -20.81 -5.89
C GLY A 264 -14.05 -19.93 -7.08
N LEU A 265 -14.10 -18.61 -6.90
CA LEU A 265 -14.33 -17.62 -7.96
C LEU A 265 -13.04 -16.84 -8.33
N GLY A 266 -11.89 -17.36 -7.92
CA GLY A 266 -10.59 -16.77 -8.14
C GLY A 266 -9.76 -17.48 -9.21
N ILE A 267 -8.45 -17.47 -8.99
CA ILE A 267 -7.47 -18.03 -9.93
C ILE A 267 -7.64 -19.52 -10.12
N ASN A 268 -7.67 -19.97 -11.37
CA ASN A 268 -7.86 -21.36 -11.73
C ASN A 268 -6.54 -22.15 -11.76
N PRO A 269 -6.58 -23.45 -11.39
CA PRO A 269 -5.46 -24.38 -11.60
C PRO A 269 -4.97 -24.38 -13.06
N PRO A 270 -3.65 -24.62 -13.32
CA PRO A 270 -2.62 -25.04 -12.36
C PRO A 270 -2.04 -23.91 -11.53
N THR A 271 -2.34 -22.63 -11.86
CA THR A 271 -1.88 -21.47 -11.12
C THR A 271 -2.52 -21.44 -9.74
N ALA A 272 -1.70 -21.24 -8.70
CA ALA A 272 -2.19 -21.12 -7.34
C ALA A 272 -2.00 -19.70 -6.82
N SER A 273 -2.93 -19.25 -5.96
CA SER A 273 -2.78 -18.10 -5.08
C SER A 273 -2.92 -18.55 -3.63
N TRP A 274 -2.59 -17.72 -2.66
CA TRP A 274 -2.80 -18.09 -1.25
C TRP A 274 -4.27 -18.40 -0.96
N GLY A 275 -5.20 -17.65 -1.56
CA GLY A 275 -6.63 -17.89 -1.43
C GLY A 275 -7.06 -19.26 -1.99
N SER A 276 -6.54 -19.65 -3.17
CA SER A 276 -6.86 -20.94 -3.77
C SER A 276 -6.22 -22.12 -3.02
N ILE A 277 -5.03 -21.95 -2.43
CA ILE A 277 -4.41 -22.95 -1.57
C ILE A 277 -5.24 -23.12 -0.28
N ALA A 278 -5.71 -22.03 0.31
CA ALA A 278 -6.60 -22.09 1.47
C ALA A 278 -7.93 -22.77 1.13
N GLN A 279 -8.47 -22.60 -0.07
CA GLN A 279 -9.65 -23.34 -0.56
C GLN A 279 -9.39 -24.85 -0.59
N ASP A 280 -8.24 -25.28 -1.13
CA ASP A 280 -7.84 -26.70 -1.15
C ASP A 280 -7.81 -27.29 0.27
N GLY A 281 -7.32 -26.52 1.25
CA GLY A 281 -7.25 -26.94 2.67
C GLY A 281 -8.59 -26.98 3.40
N ARG A 282 -9.64 -26.32 2.88
CA ARG A 282 -10.95 -26.25 3.54
C ARG A 282 -11.59 -27.62 3.77
N GLU A 283 -11.40 -28.56 2.89
CA GLU A 283 -11.99 -29.89 2.99
C GLU A 283 -11.29 -30.76 4.05
N ALA A 284 -9.99 -30.52 4.25
CA ALA A 284 -9.15 -31.33 5.13
C ALA A 284 -8.89 -30.73 6.52
N TYR A 285 -9.40 -29.51 6.83
CA TYR A 285 -9.00 -28.72 7.99
C TYR A 285 -9.14 -29.44 9.35
N ARG A 286 -10.01 -30.43 9.46
CA ARG A 286 -10.21 -31.18 10.72
C ARG A 286 -9.09 -32.15 11.00
N LEU A 287 -8.48 -32.74 9.99
CA LEU A 287 -7.43 -33.75 10.10
C LEU A 287 -6.05 -33.15 9.79
N HIS A 288 -6.01 -32.23 8.85
CA HIS A 288 -4.81 -31.57 8.30
C HIS A 288 -4.98 -30.07 8.31
N PRO A 289 -5.04 -29.42 9.51
CA PRO A 289 -5.28 -27.99 9.65
C PRO A 289 -4.16 -27.14 9.01
N GLU A 290 -2.93 -27.65 8.94
CA GLU A 290 -1.76 -26.98 8.37
C GLU A 290 -2.01 -26.54 6.93
N VAL A 291 -2.72 -27.33 6.12
CA VAL A 291 -3.00 -27.01 4.70
C VAL A 291 -3.83 -25.73 4.55
N LEU A 292 -4.72 -25.46 5.51
CA LEU A 292 -5.51 -24.23 5.56
C LEU A 292 -4.79 -23.10 6.27
N PHE A 293 -4.19 -23.38 7.45
CA PHE A 293 -3.67 -22.32 8.31
C PHE A 293 -2.39 -21.68 7.77
N ILE A 294 -1.54 -22.42 7.07
CA ILE A 294 -0.28 -21.87 6.54
C ILE A 294 -0.53 -20.75 5.51
N PRO A 295 -1.34 -20.93 4.45
CA PRO A 295 -1.63 -19.84 3.53
C PRO A 295 -2.41 -18.70 4.19
N CYS A 296 -3.33 -18.99 5.13
CA CYS A 296 -4.03 -17.97 5.89
C CYS A 296 -3.07 -17.14 6.75
N LEU A 297 -2.06 -17.75 7.37
CA LEU A 297 -1.03 -17.05 8.14
C LEU A 297 -0.17 -16.17 7.24
N ALA A 298 0.16 -16.65 6.04
CA ALA A 298 0.91 -15.84 5.07
C ALA A 298 0.12 -14.58 4.67
N ILE A 299 -1.19 -14.71 4.36
CA ILE A 299 -2.08 -13.59 4.07
C ILE A 299 -2.14 -12.62 5.27
N ALA A 300 -2.42 -13.15 6.46
CA ALA A 300 -2.54 -12.34 7.67
C ALA A 300 -1.25 -11.56 7.97
N THR A 301 -0.09 -12.21 7.83
CA THR A 301 1.20 -11.57 8.07
C THR A 301 1.47 -10.47 7.05
N LEU A 302 1.20 -10.70 5.76
CA LEU A 302 1.35 -9.68 4.71
C LEU A 302 0.46 -8.46 4.99
N VAL A 303 -0.81 -8.69 5.31
CA VAL A 303 -1.81 -7.66 5.62
C VAL A 303 -1.38 -6.83 6.84
N LEU A 304 -0.95 -7.49 7.91
CA LEU A 304 -0.45 -6.82 9.12
C LEU A 304 0.79 -5.98 8.79
N CYS A 305 1.75 -6.54 8.07
CA CYS A 305 2.95 -5.81 7.67
C CYS A 305 2.60 -4.58 6.84
N ALA A 306 1.70 -4.70 5.85
CA ALA A 306 1.29 -3.57 5.02
C ALA A 306 0.64 -2.45 5.84
N ASN A 307 -0.22 -2.79 6.81
CA ASN A 307 -0.83 -1.81 7.71
C ASN A 307 0.23 -1.09 8.57
N PHE A 308 1.13 -1.82 9.24
CA PHE A 308 2.19 -1.19 10.05
C PHE A 308 3.14 -0.32 9.21
N ILE A 309 3.43 -0.72 7.98
CA ILE A 309 4.22 0.09 7.04
C ILE A 309 3.46 1.37 6.69
N ALA A 310 2.16 1.28 6.41
CA ALA A 310 1.31 2.43 6.11
C ALA A 310 1.26 3.43 7.27
N ASP A 311 1.04 2.93 8.49
CA ASP A 311 1.02 3.75 9.70
C ASP A 311 2.37 4.44 9.94
N GLY A 312 3.47 3.70 9.84
CA GLY A 312 4.82 4.26 9.97
C GLY A 312 5.16 5.31 8.91
N LEU A 313 4.73 5.11 7.66
CA LEU A 313 4.88 6.10 6.59
C LEU A 313 4.03 7.35 6.86
N ARG A 314 2.80 7.17 7.35
CA ARG A 314 1.91 8.26 7.73
C ARG A 314 2.51 9.12 8.83
N ASP A 315 2.99 8.50 9.90
CA ASP A 315 3.65 9.19 11.03
C ASP A 315 4.91 9.94 10.57
N ALA A 316 5.71 9.32 9.70
CA ALA A 316 6.93 9.90 9.18
C ALA A 316 6.70 11.12 8.27
N LEU A 317 5.59 11.14 7.52
CA LEU A 317 5.25 12.19 6.57
C LEU A 317 4.32 13.27 7.15
N ASP A 318 3.82 13.12 8.40
CA ASP A 318 2.97 14.12 9.05
C ASP A 318 3.78 15.40 9.42
N PRO A 319 3.37 16.58 8.89
CA PRO A 319 4.06 17.84 9.20
C PRO A 319 3.90 18.30 10.65
N ARG A 320 2.83 17.88 11.35
CA ARG A 320 2.49 18.35 12.69
C ARG A 320 3.48 17.87 13.77
N THR A 321 4.19 16.79 13.51
CA THR A 321 5.23 16.27 14.41
C THR A 321 6.54 17.06 14.36
N ARG A 322 6.64 18.16 13.58
CA ARG A 322 7.82 19.04 13.49
C ARG A 322 7.96 20.01 14.65
N GLU A 323 6.88 20.29 15.39
CA GLU A 323 6.88 21.34 16.43
C GLU A 323 7.22 20.80 17.83
N THR A 324 7.37 19.50 18.01
CA THR A 324 7.58 18.86 19.33
C THR A 324 8.92 18.17 19.53
N GLY A 325 9.89 18.37 18.60
CA GLY A 325 11.23 17.75 18.65
C GLY A 325 12.37 18.76 18.80
#